data_2c7391f51017350ab8045c1881501e1d
#
_entry.id   2c7391f51017350ab8045c1881501e1d
#
_cell.length_a   1.000
_cell.length_b   1.000
_cell.length_c   1.000
_cell.angle_alpha   90.00
_cell.angle_beta   90.00
_cell.angle_gamma   90.00
#
_symmetry.space_group_name_H-M   'P 1'
#
loop_
_entity.id
_entity.type
_entity.pdbx_description
1 polymer ?
#
loop_
_entity_poly.entity_id
_entity_poly.type
_entity_poly.pdbx_seq_one_letter_code
_entity_poly.pdbx_strand_id
1 'polypeptide(L)'
;AAVYGARIMKDLNLIPSGFRIMVVGSVQEEDCDGMCWQYLVNRFFPDRGIRTEQVEFVISTEPTDGGIYRGHRGRMEIRVDVKGVSCHGSAPERGDNAIYKMADILHDVRALNENGAGEAEEIKGLIKMLDPRYNPDHWEDARFLGRGTCTVSQIFYPSPSRCAVADSCAVSIDRRMTAGETWDSCLQEIRDLPSVKKYGEDVKVSMYMYDRPSWTGEGY
;
A
#
# COMPACT_ATOMS: atom_id res chain seq x y z
N ALA A 1 14.98 -20.46 6.63
CA ALA A 1 16.31 -19.81 6.48
C ALA A 1 16.71 -19.06 7.76
N ALA A 2 15.93 -18.09 8.27
CA ALA A 2 16.31 -17.20 9.40
C ALA A 2 16.78 -17.94 10.67
N VAL A 3 16.06 -18.98 11.11
CA VAL A 3 16.43 -19.78 12.30
C VAL A 3 17.80 -20.44 12.14
N TYR A 4 18.05 -21.06 10.99
CA TYR A 4 19.34 -21.70 10.72
C TYR A 4 20.46 -20.69 10.50
N GLY A 5 20.18 -19.55 9.87
CA GLY A 5 21.14 -18.46 9.74
C GLY A 5 21.59 -17.92 11.10
N ALA A 6 20.64 -17.65 11.99
CA ALA A 6 20.94 -17.22 13.37
C ALA A 6 21.74 -18.29 14.14
N ARG A 7 21.43 -19.57 13.95
CA ARG A 7 22.15 -20.69 14.56
C ARG A 7 23.60 -20.76 14.03
N ILE A 8 23.81 -20.65 12.73
CA ILE A 8 25.15 -20.63 12.11
C ILE A 8 25.99 -19.47 12.64
N MET A 9 25.40 -18.27 12.70
CA MET A 9 26.08 -17.10 13.27
C MET A 9 26.52 -17.32 14.70
N LYS A 10 25.67 -17.96 15.52
CA LYS A 10 26.00 -18.32 16.89
C LYS A 10 27.15 -19.35 16.95
N ASP A 11 27.06 -20.42 16.17
CA ASP A 11 28.04 -21.51 16.18
C ASP A 11 29.41 -21.07 15.66
N LEU A 12 29.44 -20.12 14.72
CA LEU A 12 30.66 -19.52 14.19
C LEU A 12 31.14 -18.30 14.98
N ASN A 13 30.48 -17.96 16.11
CA ASN A 13 30.81 -16.81 16.95
C ASN A 13 30.86 -15.47 16.17
N LEU A 14 29.92 -15.27 15.25
CA LEU A 14 29.81 -14.09 14.41
C LEU A 14 28.91 -12.99 14.98
N ILE A 15 28.26 -13.25 16.12
CA ILE A 15 27.42 -12.25 16.79
C ILE A 15 28.32 -11.35 17.64
N PRO A 16 28.38 -10.03 17.38
CA PRO A 16 29.20 -9.12 18.14
C PRO A 16 28.84 -9.11 19.63
N SER A 17 29.81 -8.81 20.50
CA SER A 17 29.55 -8.67 21.94
C SER A 17 28.52 -7.56 22.20
N GLY A 18 27.56 -7.83 23.06
CA GLY A 18 26.47 -6.90 23.38
C GLY A 18 25.25 -6.99 22.46
N PHE A 19 25.33 -7.74 21.37
CA PHE A 19 24.21 -7.96 20.46
C PHE A 19 23.54 -9.33 20.68
N ARG A 20 22.28 -9.43 20.31
CA ARG A 20 21.57 -10.69 20.18
C ARG A 20 20.75 -10.69 18.91
N ILE A 21 20.56 -11.87 18.33
CA ILE A 21 19.62 -12.08 17.23
C ILE A 21 18.32 -12.61 17.80
N MET A 22 17.22 -11.96 17.42
CA MET A 22 15.88 -12.41 17.74
C MET A 22 15.18 -12.82 16.45
N VAL A 23 14.75 -14.06 16.36
CA VAL A 23 13.97 -14.56 15.23
C VAL A 23 12.50 -14.54 15.62
N VAL A 24 11.70 -13.84 14.85
CA VAL A 24 10.26 -13.66 15.08
C VAL A 24 9.49 -14.33 13.95
N GLY A 25 8.55 -15.21 14.29
CA GLY A 25 7.55 -15.74 13.38
C GLY A 25 6.25 -14.93 13.53
N SER A 26 5.97 -14.06 12.55
CA SER A 26 4.73 -13.30 12.51
C SER A 26 3.60 -14.11 11.83
N VAL A 27 2.37 -13.73 12.10
CA VAL A 27 1.15 -14.32 11.51
C VAL A 27 0.35 -13.21 10.82
N GLN A 28 -0.57 -13.60 9.92
CA GLN A 28 -1.47 -12.69 9.20
C GLN A 28 -0.74 -11.57 8.43
N GLU A 29 0.37 -11.92 7.80
CA GLU A 29 1.13 -10.97 6.98
C GLU A 29 0.29 -10.47 5.79
N GLU A 30 -0.47 -11.37 5.15
CA GLU A 30 -1.26 -11.09 3.94
C GLU A 30 -2.41 -10.11 4.17
N ASP A 31 -2.91 -9.98 5.39
CA ASP A 31 -3.96 -9.03 5.74
C ASP A 31 -3.44 -7.58 5.85
N CYS A 32 -2.12 -7.39 5.82
CA CYS A 32 -1.40 -6.11 5.72
C CYS A 32 -1.74 -5.05 6.77
N ASP A 33 -2.49 -5.38 7.82
CA ASP A 33 -2.84 -4.46 8.89
C ASP A 33 -1.77 -4.34 9.98
N GLY A 34 -0.76 -5.24 9.93
CA GLY A 34 0.33 -5.28 10.88
C GLY A 34 -0.08 -5.60 12.31
N MET A 35 -1.27 -6.14 12.55
CA MET A 35 -1.78 -6.38 13.92
C MET A 35 -0.87 -7.27 14.76
N CYS A 36 -0.27 -8.29 14.15
CA CYS A 36 0.71 -9.12 14.83
C CYS A 36 1.89 -8.29 15.35
N TRP A 37 2.43 -7.41 14.50
CA TRP A 37 3.53 -6.52 14.86
C TRP A 37 3.11 -5.46 15.87
N GLN A 38 1.92 -4.90 15.75
CA GLN A 38 1.37 -3.97 16.75
C GLN A 38 1.27 -4.63 18.13
N TYR A 39 0.82 -5.88 18.20
CA TYR A 39 0.80 -6.64 19.45
C TYR A 39 2.21 -6.90 19.98
N LEU A 40 3.14 -7.34 19.12
CA LEU A 40 4.52 -7.62 19.52
C LEU A 40 5.21 -6.38 20.08
N VAL A 41 5.11 -5.26 19.39
CA VAL A 41 5.79 -4.00 19.75
C VAL A 41 5.15 -3.33 20.97
N ASN A 42 3.81 -3.32 21.04
CA ASN A 42 3.11 -2.55 22.07
C ASN A 42 2.80 -3.37 23.34
N ARG A 43 2.93 -4.72 23.31
CA ARG A 43 2.60 -5.59 24.43
C ARG A 43 3.70 -6.62 24.70
N PHE A 44 3.92 -7.54 23.76
CA PHE A 44 4.76 -8.70 23.99
C PHE A 44 6.22 -8.35 24.33
N PHE A 45 6.84 -7.43 23.62
CA PHE A 45 8.22 -7.02 23.87
C PHE A 45 8.36 -6.22 25.17
N PRO A 46 7.53 -5.19 25.43
CA PRO A 46 7.57 -4.46 26.69
C PRO A 46 7.38 -5.36 27.92
N ASP A 47 6.43 -6.29 27.88
CA ASP A 47 6.16 -7.24 28.99
C ASP A 47 7.38 -8.13 29.30
N ARG A 48 8.34 -8.23 28.40
CA ARG A 48 9.59 -9.00 28.53
C ARG A 48 10.83 -8.14 28.69
N GLY A 49 10.64 -6.84 28.92
CA GLY A 49 11.73 -5.89 29.07
C GLY A 49 12.54 -5.64 27.77
N ILE A 50 11.96 -5.97 26.61
CA ILE A 50 12.54 -5.69 25.30
C ILE A 50 11.97 -4.35 24.82
N ARG A 51 12.84 -3.37 24.65
CA ARG A 51 12.46 -2.04 24.17
C ARG A 51 12.82 -1.87 22.71
N THR A 52 11.93 -1.26 21.93
CA THR A 52 12.12 -1.05 20.49
C THR A 52 13.33 -0.15 20.17
N GLU A 53 13.68 0.76 21.08
CA GLU A 53 14.88 1.62 20.96
C GLU A 53 16.19 0.84 21.04
N GLN A 54 16.15 -0.42 21.47
CA GLN A 54 17.30 -1.32 21.52
C GLN A 54 17.46 -2.16 20.26
N VAL A 55 16.53 -2.04 19.31
CA VAL A 55 16.58 -2.77 18.04
C VAL A 55 17.43 -1.95 17.06
N GLU A 56 18.58 -2.48 16.70
CA GLU A 56 19.51 -1.85 15.76
C GLU A 56 18.93 -1.86 14.35
N PHE A 57 18.47 -3.01 13.89
CA PHE A 57 17.78 -3.15 12.59
C PHE A 57 16.89 -4.38 12.55
N VAL A 58 16.01 -4.42 11.57
CA VAL A 58 15.09 -5.51 11.30
C VAL A 58 15.33 -6.05 9.90
N ILE A 59 15.42 -7.36 9.77
CA ILE A 59 15.47 -8.05 8.48
C ILE A 59 14.14 -8.76 8.28
N SER A 60 13.38 -8.35 7.26
CA SER A 60 12.21 -9.08 6.77
C SER A 60 12.64 -10.10 5.72
N THR A 61 12.19 -11.34 5.86
CA THR A 61 12.57 -12.43 4.96
C THR A 61 11.50 -12.61 3.89
N GLU A 62 11.59 -11.79 2.84
CA GLU A 62 10.72 -11.82 1.67
C GLU A 62 11.40 -12.49 0.47
N PRO A 63 10.65 -13.00 -0.53
CA PRO A 63 11.23 -13.46 -1.80
C PRO A 63 11.76 -12.28 -2.61
N THR A 64 13.08 -12.19 -2.72
CA THR A 64 13.77 -11.06 -3.34
C THR A 64 14.70 -11.45 -4.49
N ASP A 65 14.61 -12.70 -4.95
CA ASP A 65 15.53 -13.28 -5.96
C ASP A 65 17.02 -13.08 -5.62
N GLY A 66 17.34 -13.11 -4.32
CA GLY A 66 18.69 -12.95 -3.80
C GLY A 66 19.12 -11.48 -3.60
N GLY A 67 18.25 -10.52 -3.88
CA GLY A 67 18.49 -9.10 -3.61
C GLY A 67 18.28 -8.73 -2.15
N ILE A 68 18.94 -7.65 -1.71
CA ILE A 68 18.70 -7.00 -0.42
C ILE A 68 17.96 -5.69 -0.68
N TYR A 69 16.70 -5.65 -0.31
CA TYR A 69 15.88 -4.44 -0.43
C TYR A 69 15.99 -3.62 0.85
N ARG A 70 16.25 -2.34 0.70
CA ARG A 70 16.40 -1.40 1.81
C ARG A 70 15.18 -0.54 2.05
N GLY A 71 14.07 -0.87 1.43
CA GLY A 71 12.83 -0.14 1.60
C GLY A 71 11.67 -0.81 0.88
N HIS A 72 10.47 -0.37 1.21
CA HIS A 72 9.24 -0.81 0.59
C HIS A 72 8.28 0.37 0.39
N ARG A 73 7.42 0.21 -0.62
CA ARG A 73 6.32 1.14 -0.86
C ARG A 73 5.31 1.06 0.29
N GLY A 74 4.70 2.20 0.59
CA GLY A 74 3.54 2.23 1.45
C GLY A 74 2.32 1.60 0.76
N ARG A 75 1.29 1.30 1.55
CA ARG A 75 0.03 0.77 1.09
C ARG A 75 -1.14 1.51 1.73
N MET A 76 -2.14 1.81 0.93
CA MET A 76 -3.44 2.27 1.40
C MET A 76 -4.54 1.42 0.79
N GLU A 77 -5.57 1.18 1.58
CA GLU A 77 -6.85 0.74 1.06
C GLU A 77 -7.82 1.92 1.10
N ILE A 78 -8.26 2.31 -0.09
CA ILE A 78 -9.21 3.40 -0.28
C ILE A 78 -10.54 2.81 -0.70
N ARG A 79 -11.60 3.15 0.01
CA ARG A 79 -12.95 2.80 -0.36
C ARG A 79 -13.63 3.97 -1.05
N VAL A 80 -14.25 3.68 -2.19
CA VAL A 80 -15.11 4.63 -2.90
C VAL A 80 -16.54 4.08 -2.88
N ASP A 81 -17.44 4.81 -2.25
CA ASP A 81 -18.86 4.51 -2.22
C ASP A 81 -19.60 5.50 -3.13
N VAL A 82 -20.48 4.99 -3.98
CA VAL A 82 -21.29 5.79 -4.90
C VAL A 82 -22.77 5.57 -4.62
N LYS A 83 -23.52 6.65 -4.57
CA LYS A 83 -24.98 6.66 -4.44
C LYS A 83 -25.67 6.84 -5.78
N GLY A 84 -26.79 6.21 -5.92
CA GLY A 84 -27.72 6.38 -7.02
C GLY A 84 -29.16 6.49 -6.52
N VAL A 85 -30.10 6.37 -7.45
CA VAL A 85 -31.54 6.34 -7.18
C VAL A 85 -32.13 5.12 -7.84
N SER A 86 -32.70 4.22 -7.04
CA SER A 86 -33.32 2.99 -7.55
C SER A 86 -34.65 3.25 -8.22
N CYS A 87 -34.92 2.48 -9.28
CA CYS A 87 -36.22 2.37 -9.92
C CYS A 87 -36.33 1.02 -10.63
N HIS A 88 -37.48 0.74 -11.18
CA HIS A 88 -37.67 -0.50 -11.95
C HIS A 88 -36.77 -0.50 -13.20
N GLY A 89 -36.10 -1.61 -13.47
CA GLY A 89 -35.11 -1.72 -14.56
C GLY A 89 -35.68 -1.51 -15.98
N SER A 90 -36.98 -1.60 -16.15
CA SER A 90 -37.66 -1.30 -17.43
C SER A 90 -37.95 0.19 -17.66
N ALA A 91 -37.69 1.05 -16.66
CA ALA A 91 -37.87 2.51 -16.73
C ALA A 91 -36.65 3.22 -16.16
N PRO A 92 -35.42 2.98 -16.70
CA PRO A 92 -34.19 3.45 -16.14
C PRO A 92 -34.04 4.98 -16.07
N GLU A 93 -34.83 5.69 -16.90
CA GLU A 93 -34.89 7.15 -16.92
C GLU A 93 -35.46 7.77 -15.64
N ARG A 94 -36.08 6.97 -14.78
CA ARG A 94 -36.65 7.39 -13.48
C ARG A 94 -35.66 7.24 -12.33
N GLY A 95 -34.54 6.64 -12.59
CA GLY A 95 -33.48 6.39 -11.58
C GLY A 95 -32.18 7.06 -11.93
N ASP A 96 -31.19 6.79 -11.09
CA ASP A 96 -29.81 7.23 -11.30
C ASP A 96 -28.87 6.08 -10.92
N ASN A 97 -28.17 5.53 -11.90
CA ASN A 97 -27.48 4.26 -11.75
C ASN A 97 -26.09 4.43 -11.14
N ALA A 98 -25.94 4.01 -9.89
CA ALA A 98 -24.65 4.05 -9.18
C ALA A 98 -23.55 3.23 -9.88
N ILE A 99 -23.89 2.15 -10.59
CA ILE A 99 -22.91 1.34 -11.34
C ILE A 99 -22.36 2.14 -12.52
N TYR A 100 -23.17 2.92 -13.21
CA TYR A 100 -22.70 3.74 -14.34
C TYR A 100 -21.80 4.88 -13.86
N LYS A 101 -22.15 5.53 -12.73
CA LYS A 101 -21.26 6.50 -12.09
C LYS A 101 -19.92 5.86 -11.67
N MET A 102 -19.99 4.67 -11.09
CA MET A 102 -18.79 3.93 -10.71
C MET A 102 -17.95 3.55 -11.93
N ALA A 103 -18.55 3.20 -13.06
CA ALA A 103 -17.81 2.89 -14.29
C ALA A 103 -16.95 4.08 -14.77
N ASP A 104 -17.48 5.30 -14.69
CA ASP A 104 -16.72 6.52 -15.00
C ASP A 104 -15.51 6.67 -14.03
N ILE A 105 -15.72 6.41 -12.72
CA ILE A 105 -14.66 6.46 -11.72
C ILE A 105 -13.60 5.40 -11.97
N LEU A 106 -14.00 4.17 -12.31
CA LEU A 106 -13.06 3.09 -12.65
C LEU A 106 -12.20 3.43 -13.86
N HIS A 107 -12.79 4.10 -14.85
CA HIS A 107 -12.06 4.58 -16.02
C HIS A 107 -11.00 5.62 -15.62
N ASP A 108 -11.35 6.59 -14.78
CA ASP A 108 -10.40 7.60 -14.30
C ASP A 108 -9.29 6.99 -13.45
N VAL A 109 -9.60 6.06 -12.54
CA VAL A 109 -8.61 5.33 -11.73
C VAL A 109 -7.64 4.54 -12.62
N ARG A 110 -8.13 3.91 -13.68
CA ARG A 110 -7.26 3.23 -14.65
C ARG A 110 -6.28 4.19 -15.31
N ALA A 111 -6.76 5.38 -15.68
CA ALA A 111 -5.92 6.41 -16.30
C ALA A 111 -4.79 6.91 -15.38
N LEU A 112 -4.96 6.88 -14.04
CA LEU A 112 -3.88 7.21 -13.10
C LEU A 112 -2.67 6.30 -13.26
N ASN A 113 -2.87 5.00 -13.45
CA ASN A 113 -1.76 4.07 -13.66
C ASN A 113 -1.06 4.30 -15.00
N GLU A 114 -1.81 4.63 -16.05
CA GLU A 114 -1.28 4.87 -17.39
C GLU A 114 -0.43 6.17 -17.42
N ASN A 115 -0.85 7.19 -16.67
CA ASN A 115 -0.17 8.49 -16.59
C ASN A 115 0.90 8.54 -15.48
N GLY A 116 1.03 7.49 -14.67
CA GLY A 116 1.96 7.38 -13.56
C GLY A 116 1.48 8.03 -12.28
N ALA A 117 0.90 7.24 -11.40
CA ALA A 117 0.64 7.65 -10.03
C ALA A 117 1.97 7.90 -9.30
N GLY A 118 2.12 9.06 -8.69
CA GLY A 118 3.19 9.48 -7.80
C GLY A 118 4.63 9.36 -8.31
N GLU A 119 5.37 10.44 -8.30
CA GLU A 119 6.81 10.46 -8.56
C GLU A 119 7.57 11.05 -7.38
N ALA A 120 8.51 10.29 -6.80
CA ALA A 120 9.42 10.82 -5.79
C ALA A 120 10.69 11.38 -6.44
N GLU A 121 10.69 12.66 -6.75
CA GLU A 121 11.85 13.35 -7.30
C GLU A 121 13.10 13.27 -6.41
N GLU A 122 12.91 13.36 -5.10
CA GLU A 122 14.00 13.39 -4.13
C GLU A 122 14.80 12.09 -4.06
N ILE A 123 14.19 10.94 -4.38
CA ILE A 123 14.85 9.63 -4.32
C ILE A 123 15.62 9.30 -5.60
N LYS A 124 15.35 9.96 -6.71
CA LYS A 124 16.10 9.76 -7.96
C LYS A 124 17.62 9.95 -7.75
N GLY A 125 18.02 10.98 -7.01
CA GLY A 125 19.41 11.23 -6.66
C GLY A 125 20.02 10.16 -5.76
N LEU A 126 19.26 9.68 -4.79
CA LEU A 126 19.68 8.67 -3.82
C LEU A 126 19.97 7.31 -4.49
N ILE A 127 19.08 6.85 -5.36
CA ILE A 127 19.26 5.58 -6.10
C ILE A 127 20.53 5.62 -6.96
N LYS A 128 20.71 6.68 -7.71
CA LYS A 128 21.87 6.86 -8.57
C LYS A 128 23.19 6.80 -7.79
N MET A 129 23.19 7.27 -6.55
CA MET A 129 24.35 7.28 -5.68
C MET A 129 24.59 5.95 -4.97
N LEU A 130 23.53 5.19 -4.66
CA LEU A 130 23.60 4.03 -3.78
C LEU A 130 23.73 2.69 -4.50
N ASP A 131 23.34 2.57 -5.75
CA ASP A 131 23.42 1.31 -6.48
C ASP A 131 23.95 1.47 -7.92
N PRO A 132 25.28 1.35 -8.12
CA PRO A 132 25.88 1.41 -9.45
C PRO A 132 25.46 0.29 -10.40
N ARG A 133 24.73 -0.74 -9.93
CA ARG A 133 24.16 -1.80 -10.78
C ARG A 133 22.98 -1.31 -11.57
N TYR A 134 22.30 -0.27 -11.10
CA TYR A 134 21.28 0.40 -11.89
C TYR A 134 21.97 1.15 -13.02
N ASN A 135 21.58 0.83 -14.25
CA ASN A 135 22.12 1.49 -15.43
C ASN A 135 21.88 3.01 -15.31
N PRO A 136 22.94 3.82 -15.25
CA PRO A 136 22.83 5.27 -15.10
C PRO A 136 22.05 5.93 -16.25
N ASP A 137 21.96 5.27 -17.41
CA ASP A 137 21.22 5.77 -18.58
C ASP A 137 19.71 5.45 -18.50
N HIS A 138 19.32 4.53 -17.62
CA HIS A 138 17.92 4.12 -17.38
C HIS A 138 17.52 4.15 -15.89
N TRP A 139 18.24 4.95 -15.09
CA TRP A 139 17.96 5.06 -13.65
C TRP A 139 16.54 5.55 -13.34
N GLU A 140 15.90 6.24 -14.29
CA GLU A 140 14.53 6.72 -14.17
C GLU A 140 13.52 5.56 -14.10
N ASP A 141 13.85 4.44 -14.74
CA ASP A 141 13.02 3.22 -14.73
C ASP A 141 13.27 2.38 -13.47
N ALA A 142 14.43 2.54 -12.84
CA ALA A 142 14.86 1.80 -11.65
C ALA A 142 14.68 2.64 -10.38
N ARG A 143 13.49 3.17 -10.16
CA ARG A 143 13.17 3.96 -8.95
C ARG A 143 13.25 3.09 -7.72
N PHE A 144 13.87 3.60 -6.65
CA PHE A 144 14.13 2.85 -5.42
C PHE A 144 12.87 2.18 -4.85
N LEU A 145 11.77 2.90 -4.77
CA LEU A 145 10.47 2.36 -4.39
C LEU A 145 9.53 2.18 -5.60
N GLY A 146 10.03 2.47 -6.80
CA GLY A 146 9.23 2.46 -8.01
C GLY A 146 8.19 3.58 -8.03
N ARG A 147 7.27 3.48 -8.97
CA ARG A 147 6.11 4.38 -9.07
C ARG A 147 5.03 3.93 -8.08
N GLY A 148 4.26 4.89 -7.58
CA GLY A 148 2.99 4.60 -6.95
C GLY A 148 2.03 3.91 -7.93
N THR A 149 1.15 3.09 -7.42
CA THR A 149 0.13 2.41 -8.23
C THR A 149 -1.24 2.56 -7.59
N CYS A 150 -2.28 2.55 -8.43
CA CYS A 150 -3.66 2.69 -8.00
C CYS A 150 -4.49 1.61 -8.70
N THR A 151 -4.88 0.55 -7.99
CA THR A 151 -5.54 -0.61 -8.58
C THR A 151 -6.87 -0.87 -7.89
N VAL A 152 -7.95 -0.92 -8.65
CA VAL A 152 -9.22 -1.40 -8.12
C VAL A 152 -9.11 -2.90 -7.92
N SER A 153 -9.15 -3.33 -6.67
CA SER A 153 -8.94 -4.73 -6.28
C SER A 153 -10.23 -5.48 -5.96
N GLN A 154 -11.30 -4.77 -5.66
CA GLN A 154 -12.57 -5.38 -5.29
C GLN A 154 -13.74 -4.48 -5.66
N ILE A 155 -14.83 -5.09 -6.13
CA ILE A 155 -16.16 -4.48 -6.24
C ILE A 155 -17.04 -5.12 -5.17
N PHE A 156 -17.59 -4.32 -4.27
CA PHE A 156 -18.55 -4.79 -3.28
C PHE A 156 -19.92 -5.00 -3.94
N TYR A 157 -20.70 -5.89 -3.36
CA TYR A 157 -22.02 -6.20 -3.90
C TYR A 157 -22.92 -4.95 -3.92
N PRO A 158 -23.30 -4.44 -5.12
CA PRO A 158 -23.87 -3.10 -5.20
C PRO A 158 -25.36 -3.05 -4.82
N SER A 159 -26.13 -4.07 -5.20
CA SER A 159 -27.59 -4.07 -4.99
C SER A 159 -28.11 -5.50 -4.89
N PRO A 160 -29.07 -5.76 -4.00
CA PRO A 160 -29.71 -7.07 -3.88
C PRO A 160 -30.65 -7.39 -5.03
N SER A 161 -31.08 -6.39 -5.81
CA SER A 161 -32.08 -6.58 -6.90
C SER A 161 -31.39 -6.56 -8.27
N ARG A 162 -31.64 -7.62 -9.06
CA ARG A 162 -31.19 -7.70 -10.45
C ARG A 162 -32.20 -7.08 -11.44
N CYS A 163 -33.35 -6.65 -10.96
CA CYS A 163 -34.45 -6.08 -11.78
C CYS A 163 -34.61 -4.56 -11.55
N ALA A 164 -33.72 -3.93 -10.79
CA ALA A 164 -33.80 -2.51 -10.48
C ALA A 164 -32.49 -1.79 -10.89
N VAL A 165 -32.61 -0.49 -11.13
CA VAL A 165 -31.46 0.41 -11.22
C VAL A 165 -30.74 0.42 -9.88
N ALA A 166 -29.42 0.27 -9.90
CA ALA A 166 -28.61 0.21 -8.68
C ALA A 166 -28.56 1.56 -7.98
N ASP A 167 -28.92 1.59 -6.70
CA ASP A 167 -28.87 2.77 -5.84
C ASP A 167 -27.54 2.93 -5.08
N SER A 168 -26.67 1.94 -5.18
CA SER A 168 -25.36 1.95 -4.55
C SER A 168 -24.36 1.12 -5.36
N CYS A 169 -23.10 1.51 -5.29
CA CYS A 169 -21.96 0.72 -5.76
C CYS A 169 -20.73 1.14 -4.97
N ALA A 170 -19.90 0.18 -4.58
CA ALA A 170 -18.68 0.49 -3.87
C ALA A 170 -17.52 -0.37 -4.37
N VAL A 171 -16.30 0.19 -4.30
CA VAL A 171 -15.07 -0.49 -4.66
C VAL A 171 -13.99 -0.27 -3.62
N SER A 172 -13.04 -1.19 -3.56
CA SER A 172 -11.76 -1.02 -2.87
C SER A 172 -10.65 -0.77 -3.88
N ILE A 173 -9.80 0.19 -3.55
CA ILE A 173 -8.62 0.55 -4.33
C ILE A 173 -7.38 0.23 -3.49
N ASP A 174 -6.50 -0.62 -4.00
CA ASP A 174 -5.15 -0.82 -3.49
C ASP A 174 -4.26 0.30 -4.07
N ARG A 175 -3.81 1.21 -3.20
CA ARG A 175 -2.92 2.32 -3.55
C ARG A 175 -1.55 2.05 -2.98
N ARG A 176 -0.57 1.77 -3.85
CA ARG A 176 0.84 1.66 -3.45
C ARG A 176 1.49 3.03 -3.53
N MET A 177 2.06 3.44 -2.41
CA MET A 177 2.63 4.77 -2.23
C MET A 177 4.15 4.71 -2.38
N THR A 178 4.68 5.68 -3.06
CA THR A 178 6.14 5.88 -3.13
C THR A 178 6.62 6.92 -2.14
N ALA A 179 7.93 7.13 -2.06
CA ALA A 179 8.49 8.12 -1.17
C ALA A 179 8.05 9.54 -1.54
N GLY A 180 7.79 10.35 -0.53
CA GLY A 180 7.24 11.71 -0.68
C GLY A 180 5.72 11.79 -0.71
N GLU A 181 5.02 10.68 -0.94
CA GLU A 181 3.57 10.63 -0.86
C GLU A 181 3.08 10.47 0.58
N THR A 182 1.95 11.10 0.87
CA THR A 182 1.24 10.98 2.14
C THR A 182 -0.13 10.36 1.92
N TRP A 183 -0.74 9.83 2.99
CA TRP A 183 -2.10 9.31 2.92
C TRP A 183 -3.10 10.38 2.44
N ASP A 184 -2.90 11.63 2.84
CA ASP A 184 -3.78 12.73 2.47
C ASP A 184 -3.63 13.09 0.99
N SER A 185 -2.38 13.17 0.48
CA SER A 185 -2.14 13.42 -0.94
C SER A 185 -2.75 12.33 -1.82
N CYS A 186 -2.66 11.07 -1.42
CA CYS A 186 -3.23 9.94 -2.17
C CYS A 186 -4.76 9.91 -2.13
N LEU A 187 -5.38 10.28 -0.99
CA LEU A 187 -6.83 10.45 -0.93
C LEU A 187 -7.31 11.63 -1.78
N GLN A 188 -6.54 12.72 -1.77
CA GLN A 188 -6.87 13.89 -2.56
C GLN A 188 -6.78 13.61 -4.06
N GLU A 189 -5.81 12.81 -4.49
CA GLU A 189 -5.69 12.34 -5.87
C GLU A 189 -6.99 11.67 -6.35
N ILE A 190 -7.59 10.79 -5.53
CA ILE A 190 -8.87 10.15 -5.87
C ILE A 190 -10.03 11.14 -5.84
N ARG A 191 -10.06 12.05 -4.87
CA ARG A 191 -11.10 13.09 -4.77
C ARG A 191 -11.06 14.08 -5.95
N ASP A 192 -9.88 14.26 -6.53
CA ASP A 192 -9.65 15.17 -7.65
C ASP A 192 -9.96 14.56 -9.02
N LEU A 193 -10.29 13.27 -9.09
CA LEU A 193 -10.71 12.63 -10.34
C LEU A 193 -11.90 13.37 -10.96
N PRO A 194 -11.90 13.56 -12.30
CA PRO A 194 -12.99 14.27 -12.98
C PRO A 194 -14.38 13.69 -12.69
N SER A 195 -14.50 12.38 -12.66
CA SER A 195 -15.76 11.69 -12.34
C SER A 195 -16.18 11.87 -10.89
N VAL A 196 -15.26 11.85 -9.94
CA VAL A 196 -15.57 12.08 -8.52
C VAL A 196 -16.07 13.51 -8.32
N LYS A 197 -15.42 14.51 -8.94
CA LYS A 197 -15.90 15.91 -8.93
C LYS A 197 -17.24 16.09 -9.62
N LYS A 198 -17.44 15.39 -10.74
CA LYS A 198 -18.71 15.43 -11.51
C LYS A 198 -19.90 14.96 -10.65
N TYR A 199 -19.71 13.91 -9.87
CA TYR A 199 -20.80 13.33 -9.07
C TYR A 199 -20.88 13.88 -7.65
N GLY A 200 -19.85 14.59 -7.17
CA GLY A 200 -19.89 15.39 -5.96
C GLY A 200 -20.33 14.62 -4.72
N GLU A 201 -21.45 15.06 -4.12
CA GLU A 201 -21.98 14.50 -2.86
C GLU A 201 -22.45 13.05 -2.98
N ASP A 202 -22.66 12.54 -4.17
CA ASP A 202 -23.00 11.13 -4.40
C ASP A 202 -21.81 10.20 -4.23
N VAL A 203 -20.59 10.74 -4.16
CA VAL A 203 -19.35 9.96 -4.02
C VAL A 203 -18.68 10.24 -2.68
N LYS A 204 -18.46 9.17 -1.92
CA LYS A 204 -17.70 9.21 -0.68
C LYS A 204 -16.38 8.45 -0.84
N VAL A 205 -15.27 9.14 -0.64
CA VAL A 205 -13.92 8.56 -0.64
C VAL A 205 -13.43 8.48 0.81
N SER A 206 -13.10 7.29 1.27
CA SER A 206 -12.63 7.02 2.63
C SER A 206 -11.43 6.09 2.64
N MET A 207 -10.58 6.23 3.66
CA MET A 207 -9.44 5.36 3.90
C MET A 207 -9.82 4.24 4.86
N TYR A 208 -9.45 3.01 4.53
CA TYR A 208 -9.61 1.85 5.41
C TYR A 208 -8.33 1.51 6.15
N MET A 209 -7.21 1.55 5.45
CA MET A 209 -5.92 1.15 5.99
C MET A 209 -4.83 2.02 5.37
N TYR A 210 -3.78 2.26 6.14
CA TYR A 210 -2.61 3.01 5.71
C TYR A 210 -1.35 2.47 6.36
N ASP A 211 -0.37 2.18 5.53
CA ASP A 211 1.01 1.94 5.93
C ASP A 211 1.95 2.80 5.07
N ARG A 212 2.82 3.55 5.74
CA ARG A 212 3.69 4.51 5.05
C ARG A 212 4.82 3.83 4.27
N PRO A 213 5.36 4.45 3.21
CA PRO A 213 6.63 4.05 2.63
C PRO A 213 7.73 4.07 3.69
N SER A 214 8.61 3.09 3.65
CA SER A 214 9.71 2.98 4.59
C SER A 214 11.00 2.56 3.88
N TRP A 215 12.13 3.10 4.34
CA TRP A 215 13.45 2.74 3.84
C TRP A 215 14.53 2.95 4.88
N THR A 216 15.62 2.19 4.74
CA THR A 216 16.84 2.35 5.55
C THR A 216 17.78 3.32 4.86
N GLY A 217 18.30 4.29 5.59
CA GLY A 217 19.27 5.27 5.10
C GLY A 217 20.66 4.70 4.81
N GLU A 218 21.58 5.58 4.46
CA GLU A 218 22.97 5.20 4.26
C GLU A 218 23.63 4.79 5.58
N GLY A 219 24.47 3.75 5.52
CA GLY A 219 25.26 3.30 6.66
C GLY A 219 24.88 1.93 7.24
N TYR A 220 23.87 1.27 6.64
CA TYR A 220 23.49 -0.09 7.01
C TYR A 220 23.71 -1.08 5.87
#